data_ba567a4d487b1b23bc8ab37cae3b95ec
#
_entry.id   ba567a4d487b1b23bc8ab37cae3b95ec
#
_cell.length_a   1.000
_cell.length_b   1.000
_cell.length_c   1.000
_cell.angle_alpha   90.00
_cell.angle_beta   90.00
_cell.angle_gamma   90.00
#
_symmetry.space_group_name_H-M   'P 1'
#
loop_
_entity.id
_entity.type
_entity.pdbx_description
1 polymer ?
#
loop_
_entity_poly.entity_id
_entity_poly.type
_entity_poly.pdbx_seq_one_letter_code
_entity_poly.pdbx_strand_id
1 'polypeptide(L)'
;MVLPAAPTRFRSRDTEYRYRPDSELFYLTGVTEPEAVAGLVVGEEPRFTLFVRPRDPDAEFWAGPRMGVDRALSAFSPDDCHSVKELAQRLASLLDGGDRIFYRTRHGDGVGTFVSAALERARARGPRTGGGPRALVDPGEVLDDMRLIKDEQEIEALRKAVAISIAGQRAGARSLGGGVPERTVEAAV
;
A
#
# COMPACT_ATOMS: atom_id res chain seq x y z
N MET A 1 -1.26 12.03 -5.24
CA MET A 1 -1.48 10.57 -5.44
C MET A 1 -1.98 9.97 -4.13
N VAL A 2 -2.91 9.03 -4.19
CA VAL A 2 -3.45 8.32 -3.02
C VAL A 2 -3.26 6.82 -3.24
N LEU A 3 -2.54 6.17 -2.33
CA LEU A 3 -2.19 4.75 -2.40
C LEU A 3 -2.69 4.02 -1.15
N PRO A 4 -3.81 3.30 -1.23
CA PRO A 4 -4.27 2.47 -0.13
C PRO A 4 -3.50 1.15 -0.08
N ALA A 5 -3.25 0.66 1.13
CA ALA A 5 -2.77 -0.70 1.37
C ALA A 5 -3.81 -1.73 0.93
N ALA A 6 -3.35 -2.93 0.66
CA ALA A 6 -4.25 -4.06 0.46
C ALA A 6 -5.04 -4.34 1.75
N PRO A 7 -6.32 -4.69 1.65
CA PRO A 7 -7.08 -5.10 2.82
C PRO A 7 -6.63 -6.48 3.31
N THR A 8 -6.75 -6.72 4.61
CA THR A 8 -6.64 -8.07 5.17
C THR A 8 -7.74 -8.97 4.57
N ARG A 9 -7.38 -10.16 4.14
CA ARG A 9 -8.30 -11.14 3.58
C ARG A 9 -8.44 -12.33 4.51
N PHE A 10 -9.66 -12.82 4.66
CA PHE A 10 -9.96 -13.98 5.50
C PHE A 10 -10.16 -15.24 4.66
N ARG A 11 -9.56 -16.33 5.10
CA ARG A 11 -9.75 -17.66 4.56
C ARG A 11 -11.02 -18.30 5.13
N SER A 12 -11.28 -18.04 6.40
CA SER A 12 -12.48 -18.43 7.14
C SER A 12 -12.90 -17.29 8.07
N ARG A 13 -13.86 -17.53 8.97
CA ARG A 13 -14.39 -16.48 9.86
C ARG A 13 -13.35 -15.78 10.70
N ASP A 14 -12.31 -16.49 11.13
CA ASP A 14 -11.29 -16.06 12.09
C ASP A 14 -9.84 -16.31 11.63
N THR A 15 -9.68 -16.90 10.45
CA THR A 15 -8.36 -17.24 9.92
C THR A 15 -8.03 -16.34 8.73
N GLU A 16 -7.00 -15.54 8.87
CA GLU A 16 -6.49 -14.66 7.83
C GLU A 16 -5.59 -15.41 6.84
N TYR A 17 -5.61 -14.97 5.58
CA TYR A 17 -4.53 -15.28 4.66
C TYR A 17 -3.27 -14.52 5.06
N ARG A 18 -2.10 -15.06 4.74
CA ARG A 18 -0.84 -14.32 4.89
C ARG A 18 -0.97 -12.98 4.17
N TYR A 19 -0.78 -11.91 4.92
CA TYR A 19 -0.88 -10.55 4.38
C TYR A 19 0.20 -10.30 3.33
N ARG A 20 -0.20 -9.72 2.21
CA ARG A 20 0.70 -9.23 1.17
C ARG A 20 0.43 -7.73 0.99
N PRO A 21 1.46 -6.88 1.17
CA PRO A 21 1.33 -5.45 0.93
C PRO A 21 0.91 -5.14 -0.50
N ASP A 22 0.22 -4.03 -0.69
CA ASP A 22 -0.01 -3.49 -2.02
C ASP A 22 1.32 -3.14 -2.68
N SER A 23 1.48 -3.53 -3.94
CA SER A 23 2.77 -3.41 -4.64
C SER A 23 3.15 -1.96 -4.93
N GLU A 24 2.18 -1.08 -5.20
CA GLU A 24 2.44 0.33 -5.50
C GLU A 24 2.77 1.11 -4.23
N LEU A 25 1.98 0.89 -3.17
CA LEU A 25 2.27 1.46 -1.86
C LEU A 25 3.64 1.03 -1.36
N PHE A 26 3.94 -0.27 -1.43
CA PHE A 26 5.23 -0.81 -0.98
C PHE A 26 6.40 -0.25 -1.81
N TYR A 27 6.23 -0.17 -3.13
CA TYR A 27 7.27 0.32 -4.03
C TYR A 27 7.69 1.76 -3.70
N LEU A 28 6.71 2.64 -3.47
CA LEU A 28 6.99 4.05 -3.21
C LEU A 28 7.36 4.37 -1.76
N THR A 29 6.87 3.58 -0.80
CA THR A 29 6.95 3.97 0.62
C THR A 29 7.58 2.91 1.53
N GLY A 30 7.71 1.68 1.07
CA GLY A 30 8.12 0.55 1.90
C GLY A 30 7.10 0.10 2.95
N VAL A 31 5.89 0.70 2.99
CA VAL A 31 4.87 0.41 4.00
C VAL A 31 4.29 -0.99 3.79
N THR A 32 4.31 -1.78 4.86
CA THR A 32 3.77 -3.14 4.90
C THR A 32 2.56 -3.30 5.83
N GLU A 33 2.10 -2.21 6.45
CA GLU A 33 0.98 -2.22 7.38
C GLU A 33 -0.35 -2.37 6.64
N PRO A 34 -1.23 -3.31 7.02
CA PRO A 34 -2.59 -3.40 6.48
C PRO A 34 -3.40 -2.13 6.77
N GLU A 35 -4.34 -1.82 5.88
CA GLU A 35 -5.25 -0.66 6.01
C GLU A 35 -4.54 0.71 6.04
N ALA A 36 -3.24 0.75 5.77
CA ALA A 36 -2.54 2.03 5.64
C ALA A 36 -2.97 2.77 4.36
N VAL A 37 -2.86 4.09 4.37
CA VAL A 37 -3.06 4.92 3.19
C VAL A 37 -1.95 5.95 3.10
N ALA A 38 -1.28 6.01 1.97
CA ALA A 38 -0.31 7.06 1.67
C ALA A 38 -0.96 8.15 0.82
N GLY A 39 -0.78 9.40 1.25
CA GLY A 39 -1.09 10.59 0.48
C GLY A 39 0.20 11.27 0.04
N LEU A 40 0.43 11.36 -1.26
CA LEU A 40 1.60 12.03 -1.84
C LEU A 40 1.14 13.28 -2.60
N VAL A 41 1.56 14.42 -2.15
CA VAL A 41 1.38 15.71 -2.84
C VAL A 41 2.65 16.01 -3.61
N VAL A 42 2.51 16.35 -4.88
CA VAL A 42 3.61 16.73 -5.77
C VAL A 42 3.37 18.17 -6.23
N GLY A 43 4.37 19.02 -6.12
CA GLY A 43 4.29 20.45 -6.44
C GLY A 43 5.49 21.20 -5.89
N GLU A 44 5.33 22.50 -5.65
CA GLU A 44 6.40 23.35 -5.09
C GLU A 44 6.82 22.90 -3.69
N GLU A 45 5.87 22.43 -2.89
CA GLU A 45 6.10 21.84 -1.56
C GLU A 45 5.61 20.39 -1.57
N PRO A 46 6.46 19.42 -1.97
CA PRO A 46 6.09 18.01 -1.96
C PRO A 46 5.87 17.54 -0.51
N ARG A 47 4.85 16.72 -0.31
CA ARG A 47 4.50 16.21 1.02
C ARG A 47 4.09 14.75 0.96
N PHE A 48 4.62 13.97 1.88
CA PHE A 48 4.23 12.59 2.15
C PHE A 48 3.47 12.51 3.48
N THR A 49 2.19 12.17 3.40
CA THR A 49 1.34 11.93 4.57
C THR A 49 0.98 10.45 4.66
N LEU A 50 1.16 9.85 5.82
CA LEU A 50 0.86 8.44 6.04
C LEU A 50 -0.28 8.29 7.07
N PHE A 51 -1.27 7.47 6.74
CA PHE A 51 -2.34 7.07 7.65
C PHE A 51 -2.17 5.60 8.01
N VAL A 52 -2.17 5.28 9.30
CA VAL A 52 -1.98 3.91 9.79
C VAL A 52 -3.01 3.57 10.86
N ARG A 53 -3.20 2.29 11.12
CA ARG A 53 -4.03 1.83 12.23
C ARG A 53 -3.43 2.31 13.55
N PRO A 54 -4.24 2.86 14.47
CA PRO A 54 -3.78 3.17 15.81
C PRO A 54 -3.47 1.88 16.57
N ARG A 55 -2.61 2.00 17.60
CA ARG A 55 -2.40 0.91 18.57
C ARG A 55 -3.72 0.56 19.24
N ASP A 56 -3.94 -0.72 19.44
CA ASP A 56 -5.16 -1.28 20.06
C ASP A 56 -4.77 -2.58 20.78
N PRO A 57 -4.51 -2.53 22.11
CA PRO A 57 -4.02 -3.66 22.85
C PRO A 57 -4.92 -4.89 22.77
N ASP A 58 -6.25 -4.70 22.74
CA ASP A 58 -7.21 -5.81 22.68
C ASP A 58 -7.16 -6.51 21.31
N ALA A 59 -7.10 -5.74 20.25
CA ALA A 59 -6.96 -6.29 18.89
C ALA A 59 -5.56 -6.89 18.67
N GLU A 60 -4.51 -6.27 19.21
CA GLU A 60 -3.12 -6.74 19.09
C GLU A 60 -2.88 -8.07 19.81
N PHE A 61 -3.64 -8.36 20.86
CA PHE A 61 -3.57 -9.65 21.55
C PHE A 61 -3.90 -10.82 20.62
N TRP A 62 -4.84 -10.63 19.70
CA TRP A 62 -5.30 -11.69 18.79
C TRP A 62 -4.61 -11.66 17.42
N ALA A 63 -4.40 -10.47 16.87
CA ALA A 63 -3.93 -10.26 15.50
C ALA A 63 -2.44 -9.88 15.38
N GLY A 64 -1.75 -9.78 16.53
CA GLY A 64 -0.36 -9.31 16.55
C GLY A 64 -0.22 -7.78 16.61
N PRO A 65 0.99 -7.29 16.84
CA PRO A 65 1.24 -5.88 17.09
C PRO A 65 0.94 -5.01 15.87
N ARG A 66 0.28 -3.88 16.09
CA ARG A 66 0.09 -2.81 15.11
C ARG A 66 1.23 -1.80 15.21
N MET A 67 1.58 -1.21 14.10
CA MET A 67 2.67 -0.22 14.07
C MET A 67 2.33 1.02 14.91
N GLY A 68 1.13 1.57 14.72
CA GLY A 68 0.73 2.83 15.34
C GLY A 68 1.44 4.04 14.73
N VAL A 69 0.97 5.23 15.07
CA VAL A 69 1.42 6.49 14.46
C VAL A 69 2.90 6.76 14.76
N ASP A 70 3.32 6.64 16.02
CA ASP A 70 4.69 7.01 16.45
C ASP A 70 5.77 6.14 15.79
N ARG A 71 5.53 4.82 15.72
CA ARG A 71 6.46 3.90 15.05
C ARG A 71 6.46 4.08 13.54
N ALA A 72 5.30 4.35 12.94
CA ALA A 72 5.20 4.62 11.51
C ALA A 72 5.95 5.89 11.13
N LEU A 73 5.85 6.95 11.94
CA LEU A 73 6.61 8.18 11.76
C LEU A 73 8.12 7.92 11.76
N SER A 74 8.60 7.11 12.71
CA SER A 74 10.02 6.78 12.81
C SER A 74 10.51 5.83 11.72
N ALA A 75 9.68 4.89 11.28
CA ALA A 75 10.07 3.82 10.34
C ALA A 75 10.04 4.27 8.88
N PHE A 76 9.09 5.11 8.51
CA PHE A 76 8.87 5.52 7.11
C PHE A 76 9.16 6.99 6.84
N SER A 77 9.44 7.77 7.89
CA SER A 77 9.79 9.20 7.81
C SER A 77 8.82 10.03 6.95
N PRO A 78 7.48 9.86 7.07
CA PRO A 78 6.56 10.76 6.41
C PRO A 78 6.66 12.18 7.01
N ASP A 79 6.26 13.19 6.25
CA ASP A 79 6.15 14.57 6.76
C ASP A 79 5.05 14.67 7.83
N ASP A 80 3.95 13.92 7.63
CA ASP A 80 2.86 13.79 8.61
C ASP A 80 2.41 12.33 8.73
N CYS A 81 2.10 11.91 9.97
CA CYS A 81 1.53 10.59 10.22
C CYS A 81 0.30 10.69 11.12
N HIS A 82 -0.79 10.05 10.72
CA HIS A 82 -2.08 10.14 11.39
C HIS A 82 -2.74 8.77 11.55
N SER A 83 -3.73 8.71 12.44
CA SER A 83 -4.60 7.54 12.51
C SER A 83 -5.47 7.44 11.26
N VAL A 84 -5.66 6.23 10.73
CA VAL A 84 -6.59 5.96 9.63
C VAL A 84 -8.04 6.39 9.96
N LYS A 85 -8.39 6.52 11.24
CA LYS A 85 -9.68 7.06 11.68
C LYS A 85 -9.90 8.53 11.28
N GLU A 86 -8.81 9.27 11.05
CA GLU A 86 -8.82 10.66 10.63
C GLU A 86 -8.79 10.83 9.09
N LEU A 87 -8.71 9.71 8.35
CA LEU A 87 -8.52 9.70 6.90
C LEU A 87 -9.56 10.56 6.17
N ALA A 88 -10.83 10.40 6.49
CA ALA A 88 -11.93 11.11 5.83
C ALA A 88 -11.78 12.64 5.88
N GLN A 89 -11.38 13.15 7.04
CA GLN A 89 -11.24 14.59 7.25
C GLN A 89 -9.97 15.12 6.59
N ARG A 90 -8.83 14.46 6.82
CA ARG A 90 -7.52 14.95 6.41
C ARG A 90 -7.25 14.74 4.92
N LEU A 91 -7.71 13.61 4.36
CA LEU A 91 -7.56 13.35 2.93
C LEU A 91 -8.27 14.39 2.08
N ALA A 92 -9.41 14.88 2.54
CA ALA A 92 -10.12 15.96 1.87
C ALA A 92 -9.25 17.22 1.68
N SER A 93 -8.55 17.64 2.73
CA SER A 93 -7.68 18.82 2.69
C SER A 93 -6.45 18.58 1.80
N LEU A 94 -5.88 17.38 1.82
CA LEU A 94 -4.76 17.02 0.95
C LEU A 94 -5.14 17.06 -0.54
N LEU A 95 -6.36 16.65 -0.87
CA LEU A 95 -6.83 16.57 -2.25
C LEU A 95 -7.27 17.93 -2.81
N ASP A 96 -7.65 18.87 -1.95
CA ASP A 96 -8.15 20.19 -2.36
C ASP A 96 -7.07 21.06 -3.05
N GLY A 97 -5.79 20.81 -2.79
CA GLY A 97 -4.68 21.58 -3.36
C GLY A 97 -4.19 21.14 -4.74
N GLY A 98 -4.66 20.01 -5.26
CA GLY A 98 -4.13 19.44 -6.49
C GLY A 98 -5.06 19.61 -7.69
N ASP A 99 -4.48 19.60 -8.90
CA ASP A 99 -5.24 19.63 -10.17
C ASP A 99 -5.73 18.24 -10.59
N ARG A 100 -4.99 17.19 -10.24
CA ARG A 100 -5.27 15.78 -10.57
C ARG A 100 -5.13 14.90 -9.33
N ILE A 101 -6.00 13.90 -9.20
CA ILE A 101 -5.87 12.86 -8.21
C ILE A 101 -5.41 11.59 -8.91
N PHE A 102 -4.24 11.08 -8.55
CA PHE A 102 -3.80 9.76 -8.97
C PHE A 102 -4.29 8.75 -7.94
N TYR A 103 -5.22 7.89 -8.36
CA TYR A 103 -5.81 6.87 -7.51
C TYR A 103 -6.40 5.75 -8.37
N ARG A 104 -6.02 4.51 -8.07
CA ARG A 104 -6.58 3.33 -8.73
C ARG A 104 -7.85 2.88 -8.02
N THR A 105 -8.98 3.00 -8.72
CA THR A 105 -10.27 2.57 -8.18
C THR A 105 -10.26 1.06 -7.95
N ARG A 106 -10.49 0.63 -6.72
CA ARG A 106 -10.58 -0.77 -6.32
C ARG A 106 -11.87 -1.02 -5.56
N HIS A 107 -12.46 -2.20 -5.76
CA HIS A 107 -13.62 -2.57 -4.97
C HIS A 107 -13.21 -2.84 -3.51
N GLY A 108 -13.89 -2.20 -2.57
CA GLY A 108 -13.85 -2.52 -1.15
C GLY A 108 -12.72 -1.88 -0.34
N ASP A 109 -11.93 -0.96 -0.89
CA ASP A 109 -10.89 -0.26 -0.11
C ASP A 109 -11.42 0.90 0.77
N GLY A 110 -12.68 1.30 0.57
CA GLY A 110 -13.31 2.41 1.30
C GLY A 110 -12.75 3.80 0.97
N VAL A 111 -11.54 3.89 0.44
CA VAL A 111 -10.85 5.15 0.14
C VAL A 111 -11.48 5.84 -1.08
N GLY A 112 -11.97 5.06 -2.04
CA GLY A 112 -12.62 5.58 -3.24
C GLY A 112 -13.81 6.50 -2.95
N THR A 113 -14.53 6.27 -1.86
CA THR A 113 -15.64 7.15 -1.45
C THR A 113 -15.14 8.54 -1.06
N PHE A 114 -14.01 8.63 -0.37
CA PHE A 114 -13.41 9.91 0.03
C PHE A 114 -12.83 10.65 -1.17
N VAL A 115 -12.21 9.92 -2.10
CA VAL A 115 -11.69 10.47 -3.36
C VAL A 115 -12.82 11.04 -4.21
N SER A 116 -13.91 10.29 -4.39
CA SER A 116 -15.11 10.74 -5.11
C SER A 116 -15.72 11.98 -4.47
N ALA A 117 -15.87 11.99 -3.15
CA ALA A 117 -16.40 13.14 -2.42
C ALA A 117 -15.51 14.39 -2.56
N ALA A 118 -14.19 14.23 -2.67
CA ALA A 118 -13.28 15.35 -2.94
C ALA A 118 -13.49 15.95 -4.33
N LEU A 119 -13.63 15.09 -5.35
CA LEU A 119 -13.95 15.53 -6.71
C LEU A 119 -15.30 16.23 -6.81
N GLU A 120 -16.31 15.71 -6.13
CA GLU A 120 -17.64 16.34 -6.09
C GLU A 120 -17.60 17.72 -5.42
N ARG A 121 -16.89 17.84 -4.29
CA ARG A 121 -16.69 19.13 -3.63
C ARG A 121 -15.97 20.14 -4.54
N ALA A 122 -14.94 19.71 -5.26
CA ALA A 122 -14.23 20.56 -6.21
C ALA A 122 -15.13 21.05 -7.33
N ARG A 123 -15.97 20.17 -7.87
CA ARG A 123 -16.99 20.50 -8.89
C ARG A 123 -18.03 21.47 -8.37
N ALA A 124 -18.52 21.27 -7.14
CA ALA A 124 -19.54 22.14 -6.51
C ALA A 124 -19.02 23.56 -6.27
N ARG A 125 -17.72 23.74 -5.97
CA ARG A 125 -17.10 25.06 -5.85
C ARG A 125 -17.06 25.82 -7.19
N GLY A 126 -17.03 25.11 -8.30
CA GLY A 126 -17.11 25.63 -9.65
C GLY A 126 -15.90 26.50 -10.06
N PRO A 127 -15.90 27.03 -11.29
CA PRO A 127 -14.74 27.73 -11.86
C PRO A 127 -14.45 29.09 -11.20
N ARG A 128 -15.36 29.61 -10.36
CA ARG A 128 -15.19 30.92 -9.71
C ARG A 128 -14.13 30.93 -8.62
N THR A 129 -13.86 29.79 -7.99
CA THR A 129 -12.88 29.66 -6.91
C THR A 129 -11.55 29.06 -7.37
N GLY A 130 -11.48 28.61 -8.62
CA GLY A 130 -10.23 28.25 -9.31
C GLY A 130 -9.46 27.03 -8.78
N GLY A 131 -9.86 26.40 -7.68
CA GLY A 131 -9.07 25.38 -7.01
C GLY A 131 -9.75 24.00 -6.91
N GLY A 132 -8.92 22.98 -6.91
CA GLY A 132 -9.30 21.59 -6.65
C GLY A 132 -9.20 20.64 -7.85
N PRO A 133 -9.22 19.33 -7.58
CA PRO A 133 -8.94 18.33 -8.59
C PRO A 133 -10.03 18.28 -9.68
N ARG A 134 -9.58 18.22 -10.93
CA ARG A 134 -10.44 18.15 -12.12
C ARG A 134 -10.45 16.78 -12.77
N ALA A 135 -9.47 15.94 -12.47
CA ALA A 135 -9.31 14.62 -13.06
C ALA A 135 -8.92 13.57 -12.03
N LEU A 136 -9.43 12.36 -12.24
CA LEU A 136 -8.96 11.14 -11.60
C LEU A 136 -8.15 10.37 -12.63
N VAL A 137 -6.92 10.01 -12.28
CA VAL A 137 -5.94 9.38 -13.17
C VAL A 137 -5.47 8.08 -12.52
N ASP A 138 -5.27 7.03 -13.31
CA ASP A 138 -4.66 5.80 -12.80
C ASP A 138 -3.19 6.05 -12.48
N PRO A 139 -2.70 5.72 -11.27
CA PRO A 139 -1.30 5.89 -10.91
C PRO A 139 -0.33 5.10 -11.80
N GLY A 140 -0.79 4.06 -12.48
CA GLY A 140 -0.02 3.31 -13.46
C GLY A 140 0.54 4.18 -14.60
N GLU A 141 -0.12 5.31 -14.94
CA GLU A 141 0.41 6.27 -15.92
C GLU A 141 1.85 6.73 -15.59
N VAL A 142 2.20 6.76 -14.30
CA VAL A 142 3.53 7.14 -13.82
C VAL A 142 4.30 5.93 -13.30
N LEU A 143 3.65 5.10 -12.49
CA LEU A 143 4.34 4.02 -11.77
C LEU A 143 4.76 2.86 -12.66
N ASP A 144 4.02 2.58 -13.73
CA ASP A 144 4.37 1.48 -14.64
C ASP A 144 5.68 1.80 -15.38
N ASP A 145 5.86 3.04 -15.83
CA ASP A 145 7.11 3.48 -16.46
C ASP A 145 8.27 3.49 -15.46
N MET A 146 8.06 3.98 -14.24
CA MET A 146 9.07 3.96 -13.19
C MET A 146 9.53 2.53 -12.87
N ARG A 147 8.63 1.56 -12.87
CA ARG A 147 8.90 0.16 -12.56
C ARG A 147 9.42 -0.65 -13.76
N LEU A 148 9.27 -0.14 -14.97
CA LEU A 148 9.71 -0.82 -16.18
C LEU A 148 11.24 -0.91 -16.23
N ILE A 149 11.93 0.19 -15.93
CA ILE A 149 13.41 0.26 -15.91
C ILE A 149 13.87 0.19 -14.45
N LYS A 150 14.57 -0.90 -14.11
CA LYS A 150 15.02 -1.17 -12.75
C LYS A 150 16.31 -0.42 -12.45
N ASP A 151 16.37 0.18 -11.29
CA ASP A 151 17.62 0.73 -10.77
C ASP A 151 18.56 -0.37 -10.23
N GLU A 152 19.73 0.02 -9.76
CA GLU A 152 20.75 -0.92 -9.30
C GLU A 152 20.33 -1.67 -8.02
N GLN A 153 19.60 -1.02 -7.12
CA GLN A 153 19.10 -1.64 -5.89
C GLN A 153 17.99 -2.65 -6.19
N GLU A 154 17.11 -2.33 -7.12
CA GLU A 154 16.05 -3.22 -7.59
C GLU A 154 16.63 -4.46 -8.29
N ILE A 155 17.69 -4.27 -9.11
CA ILE A 155 18.40 -5.38 -9.76
C ILE A 155 19.06 -6.28 -8.71
N GLU A 156 19.68 -5.72 -7.68
CA GLU A 156 20.27 -6.51 -6.60
C GLU A 156 19.21 -7.30 -5.83
N ALA A 157 18.07 -6.67 -5.50
CA ALA A 157 16.94 -7.34 -4.87
C ALA A 157 16.42 -8.51 -5.73
N LEU A 158 16.28 -8.31 -7.03
CA LEU A 158 15.89 -9.37 -7.97
C LEU A 158 16.91 -10.51 -8.02
N ARG A 159 18.20 -10.21 -8.08
CA ARG A 159 19.27 -11.24 -8.05
C ARG A 159 19.20 -12.08 -6.77
N LYS A 160 18.98 -11.43 -5.63
CA LYS A 160 18.81 -12.12 -4.35
C LYS A 160 17.58 -13.02 -4.34
N ALA A 161 16.45 -12.52 -4.84
CA ALA A 161 15.20 -13.29 -4.94
C ALA A 161 15.37 -14.52 -5.87
N VAL A 162 16.05 -14.35 -7.00
CA VAL A 162 16.37 -15.44 -7.94
C VAL A 162 17.28 -16.48 -7.28
N ALA A 163 18.30 -16.05 -6.55
CA ALA A 163 19.21 -17.00 -5.85
C ALA A 163 18.47 -17.83 -4.80
N ILE A 164 17.57 -17.21 -4.03
CA ILE A 164 16.70 -17.89 -3.05
C ILE A 164 15.79 -18.89 -3.78
N SER A 165 15.14 -18.46 -4.86
CA SER A 165 14.25 -19.33 -5.65
C SER A 165 14.98 -20.54 -6.24
N ILE A 166 16.20 -20.36 -6.76
CA ILE A 166 17.03 -21.45 -7.27
C ILE A 166 17.38 -22.45 -6.15
N ALA A 167 17.72 -21.93 -4.96
CA ALA A 167 18.03 -22.78 -3.82
C ALA A 167 16.82 -23.63 -3.39
N GLY A 168 15.63 -23.01 -3.31
CA GLY A 168 14.37 -23.68 -3.02
C GLY A 168 14.03 -24.77 -4.07
N GLN A 169 14.07 -24.42 -5.36
CA GLN A 169 13.83 -25.37 -6.45
C GLN A 169 14.77 -26.59 -6.40
N ARG A 170 16.04 -26.34 -6.13
CA ARG A 170 17.03 -27.42 -5.96
C ARG A 170 16.76 -28.29 -4.74
N ALA A 171 16.31 -27.70 -3.63
CA ALA A 171 15.93 -28.45 -2.42
C ALA A 171 14.69 -29.32 -2.69
N GLY A 172 13.66 -28.76 -3.32
CA GLY A 172 12.48 -29.52 -3.74
C GLY A 172 12.82 -30.67 -4.67
N ALA A 173 13.66 -30.43 -5.69
CA ALA A 173 14.09 -31.48 -6.62
C ALA A 173 14.85 -32.62 -5.91
N ARG A 174 15.66 -32.32 -4.90
CA ARG A 174 16.38 -33.36 -4.11
C ARG A 174 15.46 -34.14 -3.21
N SER A 175 14.33 -33.59 -2.79
CA SER A 175 13.33 -34.28 -1.94
C SER A 175 12.38 -35.18 -2.73
N LEU A 176 12.41 -35.12 -4.06
CA LEU A 176 11.58 -35.98 -4.92
C LEU A 176 12.02 -37.43 -4.85
N GLY A 177 11.04 -38.33 -4.74
CA GLY A 177 11.27 -39.77 -4.75
C GLY A 177 9.97 -40.54 -4.86
N GLY A 178 10.04 -41.84 -5.20
CA GLY A 178 8.86 -42.67 -5.26
C GLY A 178 8.18 -42.76 -3.89
N GLY A 179 6.88 -42.41 -3.82
CA GLY A 179 6.09 -42.46 -2.60
C GLY A 179 6.25 -41.25 -1.67
N VAL A 180 7.04 -40.24 -2.04
CA VAL A 180 7.16 -38.99 -1.27
C VAL A 180 5.90 -38.12 -1.46
N PRO A 181 5.18 -37.77 -0.38
CA PRO A 181 4.02 -36.87 -0.47
C PRO A 181 4.40 -35.48 -0.94
N GLU A 182 3.52 -34.84 -1.72
CA GLU A 182 3.68 -33.45 -2.22
C GLU A 182 4.03 -32.43 -1.11
N ARG A 183 3.36 -32.55 0.05
CA ARG A 183 3.63 -31.69 1.21
C ARG A 183 5.08 -31.75 1.72
N THR A 184 5.78 -32.88 1.49
CA THR A 184 7.20 -33.00 1.87
C THR A 184 8.08 -32.18 0.93
N VAL A 185 7.75 -32.18 -0.36
CA VAL A 185 8.44 -31.36 -1.37
C VAL A 185 8.16 -29.89 -1.13
N GLU A 186 6.90 -29.51 -0.85
CA GLU A 186 6.52 -28.15 -0.52
C GLU A 186 7.26 -27.61 0.72
N ALA A 187 7.42 -28.46 1.74
CA ALA A 187 8.15 -28.08 2.95
C ALA A 187 9.66 -27.93 2.75
N ALA A 188 10.22 -28.47 1.65
CA ALA A 188 11.63 -28.39 1.32
C ALA A 188 11.99 -27.14 0.50
N VAL A 189 11.00 -26.52 -0.15
CA VAL A 189 11.15 -25.31 -0.98
C VAL A 189 11.04 -24.06 -0.13
#